data_39771b33ff9009f9d2193ec30077aa42
#
_entry.id   39771b33ff9009f9d2193ec30077aa42
#
_cell.length_a   1.000
_cell.length_b   1.000
_cell.length_c   1.000
_cell.angle_alpha   90.00
_cell.angle_beta   90.00
_cell.angle_gamma   90.00
#
_symmetry.space_group_name_H-M   'P 1'
#
loop_
_entity.id
_entity.type
_entity.pdbx_description
1 polymer ?
#
loop_
_entity_poly.entity_id
_entity_poly.type
_entity_poly.pdbx_seq_one_letter_code
_entity_poly.pdbx_strand_id
1 'polypeptide(L)'
;MTGIEEIADSISAELQDRLPRQRKTQRTKLALLVATMLDVRSANLMDLAAGLPRQADRTDMRYQWITRLLGNPLVVSDEIMEPFSREVLERAAATGEPLTLILDQSKMSDRHQVLMLALRWGERALPLAWRVEEARSGSTPSRRCSRPAGCPKRPASG
;
A
#
# COMPACT_ATOMS: atom_id res chain seq x y z
N MET A 1 18.89 3.37 22.90
CA MET A 1 18.08 3.08 21.70
C MET A 1 16.82 3.95 21.78
N THR A 2 16.44 4.60 20.71
CA THR A 2 15.19 5.35 20.65
C THR A 2 14.03 4.37 20.46
N GLY A 3 12.82 4.69 20.92
CA GLY A 3 11.65 3.81 20.71
C GLY A 3 11.39 3.45 19.24
N ILE A 4 11.79 4.34 18.31
CA ILE A 4 11.70 4.07 16.86
C ILE A 4 12.66 2.94 16.43
N GLU A 5 13.86 2.87 16.99
CA GLU A 5 14.83 1.81 16.67
C GLU A 5 14.35 0.44 17.13
N GLU A 6 13.74 0.35 18.30
CA GLU A 6 13.15 -0.91 18.81
C GLU A 6 11.97 -1.38 17.93
N ILE A 7 11.11 -0.45 17.53
CA ILE A 7 10.03 -0.75 16.58
C ILE A 7 10.60 -1.19 15.22
N ALA A 8 11.63 -0.51 14.73
CA ALA A 8 12.27 -0.85 13.46
C ALA A 8 12.91 -2.23 13.49
N ASP A 9 13.55 -2.62 14.59
CA ASP A 9 14.16 -3.95 14.74
C ASP A 9 13.08 -5.04 14.75
N SER A 10 11.97 -4.83 15.46
CA SER A 10 10.83 -5.74 15.45
C SER A 10 10.24 -5.91 14.06
N ILE A 11 10.00 -4.80 13.34
CA ILE A 11 9.50 -4.84 11.96
C ILE A 11 10.53 -5.51 11.03
N SER A 12 11.82 -5.24 11.21
CA SER A 12 12.87 -5.84 10.38
C SER A 12 12.93 -7.36 10.53
N ALA A 13 12.72 -7.87 11.72
CA ALA A 13 12.63 -9.32 11.98
C ALA A 13 11.41 -9.92 11.24
N GLU A 14 10.25 -9.31 11.38
CA GLU A 14 9.02 -9.74 10.67
C GLU A 14 9.19 -9.71 9.14
N LEU A 15 9.80 -8.66 8.60
CA LEU A 15 10.07 -8.54 7.18
C LEU A 15 11.09 -9.56 6.67
N GLN A 16 11.96 -10.08 7.53
CA GLN A 16 12.91 -11.13 7.14
C GLN A 16 12.19 -12.42 6.76
N ASP A 17 11.18 -12.80 7.51
CA ASP A 17 10.42 -14.03 7.30
C ASP A 17 9.44 -13.87 6.11
N ARG A 18 8.80 -12.71 5.99
CA ARG A 18 7.79 -12.44 4.96
C ARG A 18 8.38 -12.08 3.60
N LEU A 19 9.54 -11.43 3.58
CA LEU A 19 10.19 -10.92 2.36
C LEU A 19 11.59 -11.51 2.18
N PRO A 20 11.76 -12.84 2.10
CA PRO A 20 13.08 -13.48 2.03
C PRO A 20 13.85 -13.08 0.76
N ARG A 21 13.15 -12.74 -0.33
CA ARG A 21 13.76 -12.32 -1.60
C ARG A 21 14.28 -10.88 -1.58
N GLN A 22 13.78 -10.05 -0.68
CA GLN A 22 14.25 -8.67 -0.54
C GLN A 22 15.62 -8.61 0.12
N ARG A 23 16.50 -7.73 -0.38
CA ARG A 23 17.82 -7.54 0.20
C ARG A 23 17.71 -7.02 1.63
N LYS A 24 18.57 -7.50 2.54
CA LYS A 24 18.61 -7.07 3.94
C LYS A 24 18.60 -5.55 4.08
N THR A 25 19.40 -4.86 3.26
CA THR A 25 19.49 -3.39 3.31
C THR A 25 18.19 -2.68 2.96
N GLN A 26 17.37 -3.22 2.03
CA GLN A 26 16.04 -2.66 1.73
C GLN A 26 15.07 -2.94 2.88
N ARG A 27 15.05 -4.16 3.41
CA ARG A 27 14.19 -4.51 4.56
C ARG A 27 14.46 -3.61 5.76
N THR A 28 15.74 -3.44 6.12
CA THR A 28 16.12 -2.56 7.23
C THR A 28 15.70 -1.10 7.01
N LYS A 29 15.87 -0.59 5.78
CA LYS A 29 15.45 0.77 5.44
C LYS A 29 13.93 0.93 5.46
N LEU A 30 13.21 -0.07 4.95
CA LEU A 30 11.75 -0.09 4.95
C LEU A 30 11.22 -0.15 6.39
N ALA A 31 11.78 -1.03 7.22
CA ALA A 31 11.45 -1.14 8.63
C ALA A 31 11.63 0.19 9.37
N LEU A 32 12.74 0.86 9.15
CA LEU A 32 13.01 2.18 9.75
C LEU A 32 11.99 3.23 9.29
N LEU A 33 11.64 3.26 8.00
CA LEU A 33 10.64 4.18 7.48
C LEU A 33 9.26 3.91 8.10
N VAL A 34 8.84 2.64 8.15
CA VAL A 34 7.55 2.25 8.74
C VAL A 34 7.50 2.57 10.24
N ALA A 35 8.57 2.27 10.98
CA ALA A 35 8.68 2.64 12.41
C ALA A 35 8.55 4.15 12.62
N THR A 36 9.21 4.95 11.76
CA THR A 36 9.08 6.41 11.81
C THR A 36 7.65 6.87 11.50
N MET A 37 6.97 6.25 10.52
CA MET A 37 5.56 6.56 10.22
C MET A 37 4.64 6.28 11.43
N LEU A 38 4.86 5.19 12.14
CA LEU A 38 4.08 4.83 13.32
C LEU A 38 4.31 5.82 14.48
N ASP A 39 5.54 6.22 14.69
CA ASP A 39 5.91 7.16 15.75
C ASP A 39 5.37 8.58 15.47
N VAL A 40 5.65 9.10 14.28
CA VAL A 40 5.23 10.44 13.83
C VAL A 40 3.72 10.51 13.55
N ARG A 41 3.06 9.37 13.30
CA ARG A 41 1.65 9.25 12.90
C ARG A 41 1.30 10.06 11.65
N SER A 42 2.24 10.18 10.74
CA SER A 42 2.10 10.91 9.48
C SER A 42 2.71 10.12 8.33
N ALA A 43 2.15 10.26 7.12
CA ALA A 43 2.72 9.79 5.86
C ALA A 43 3.32 10.96 5.06
N ASN A 44 3.32 12.17 5.60
CA ASN A 44 3.93 13.32 4.95
C ASN A 44 5.45 13.19 4.97
N LEU A 45 6.09 13.31 3.80
CA LEU A 45 7.54 13.11 3.66
C LEU A 45 8.37 14.12 4.47
N MET A 46 7.88 15.33 4.68
CA MET A 46 8.58 16.34 5.49
C MET A 46 8.52 15.98 6.98
N ASP A 47 7.36 15.53 7.46
CA ASP A 47 7.19 15.08 8.85
C ASP A 47 8.06 13.85 9.12
N LEU A 48 8.07 12.91 8.18
CA LEU A 48 8.93 11.72 8.25
C LEU A 48 10.41 12.09 8.26
N ALA A 49 10.82 13.05 7.43
CA ALA A 49 12.21 13.52 7.40
C ALA A 49 12.60 14.22 8.72
N ALA A 50 11.67 14.91 9.36
CA ALA A 50 11.91 15.53 10.67
C ALA A 50 12.06 14.47 11.78
N GLY A 51 11.21 13.41 11.77
CA GLY A 51 11.20 12.36 12.80
C GLY A 51 12.21 11.23 12.58
N LEU A 52 12.82 11.11 11.40
CA LEU A 52 13.69 9.99 11.06
C LEU A 52 14.96 9.96 11.96
N PRO A 53 15.22 8.90 12.73
CA PRO A 53 16.36 8.79 13.63
C PRO A 53 17.65 8.48 12.84
N ARG A 54 18.15 9.45 12.11
CA ARG A 54 19.43 9.36 11.40
C ARG A 54 20.33 10.49 11.81
N GLN A 55 21.63 10.19 11.92
CA GLN A 55 22.69 11.15 12.27
C GLN A 55 22.97 12.21 11.17
N ALA A 56 22.12 12.30 10.15
CA ALA A 56 22.20 13.38 9.19
C ALA A 56 21.67 14.67 9.82
N ASP A 57 22.52 15.65 10.00
CA ASP A 57 22.22 16.92 10.70
C ASP A 57 21.13 17.75 9.99
N ARG A 58 20.88 17.49 8.70
CA ARG A 58 19.98 18.28 7.87
C ARG A 58 18.75 17.49 7.45
N THR A 59 17.57 18.08 7.65
CA THR A 59 16.27 17.49 7.28
C THR A 59 16.15 17.22 5.78
N ASP A 60 16.76 18.08 4.93
CA ASP A 60 16.74 17.87 3.47
C ASP A 60 17.48 16.59 3.05
N MET A 61 18.55 16.21 3.74
CA MET A 61 19.26 14.95 3.48
C MET A 61 18.42 13.73 3.88
N ARG A 62 17.66 13.83 4.98
CA ARG A 62 16.73 12.79 5.42
C ARG A 62 15.56 12.66 4.43
N TYR A 63 15.03 13.78 3.97
CA TYR A 63 14.03 13.81 2.90
C TYR A 63 14.52 13.12 1.62
N GLN A 64 15.72 13.46 1.15
CA GLN A 64 16.32 12.83 -0.02
C GLN A 64 16.52 11.32 0.17
N TRP A 65 16.89 10.88 1.39
CA TRP A 65 17.03 9.47 1.68
C TRP A 65 15.70 8.73 1.54
N ILE A 66 14.60 9.29 2.08
CA ILE A 66 13.25 8.72 1.94
C ILE A 66 12.88 8.64 0.45
N THR A 67 13.05 9.73 -0.28
CA THR A 67 12.71 9.80 -1.71
C THR A 67 13.50 8.76 -2.53
N ARG A 68 14.79 8.59 -2.24
CA ARG A 68 15.62 7.56 -2.89
C ARG A 68 15.20 6.14 -2.51
N LEU A 69 14.74 5.90 -1.29
CA LEU A 69 14.21 4.61 -0.88
C LEU A 69 12.92 4.29 -1.62
N LEU A 70 11.97 5.23 -1.66
CA LEU A 70 10.68 5.05 -2.33
C LEU A 70 10.81 4.95 -3.86
N GLY A 71 11.77 5.65 -4.45
CA GLY A 71 12.08 5.57 -5.89
C GLY A 71 13.01 4.42 -6.27
N ASN A 72 13.38 3.55 -5.35
CA ASN A 72 14.27 2.44 -5.64
C ASN A 72 13.51 1.32 -6.39
N PRO A 73 13.92 0.95 -7.62
CA PRO A 73 13.24 -0.08 -8.40
C PRO A 73 13.25 -1.49 -7.76
N LEU A 74 14.08 -1.69 -6.73
CA LEU A 74 14.09 -2.93 -5.95
C LEU A 74 13.07 -2.93 -4.79
N VAL A 75 12.37 -1.82 -4.57
CA VAL A 75 11.28 -1.69 -3.60
C VAL A 75 9.97 -1.71 -4.39
N VAL A 76 9.54 -2.90 -4.77
CA VAL A 76 8.31 -3.12 -5.53
C VAL A 76 7.14 -3.29 -4.57
N SER A 77 6.18 -2.37 -4.60
CA SER A 77 5.05 -2.36 -3.66
C SER A 77 4.23 -3.65 -3.71
N ASP A 78 4.00 -4.20 -4.90
CA ASP A 78 3.21 -5.43 -5.07
C ASP A 78 3.89 -6.63 -4.40
N GLU A 79 5.21 -6.78 -4.57
CA GLU A 79 5.99 -7.85 -3.94
C GLU A 79 6.05 -7.71 -2.41
N ILE A 80 6.04 -6.47 -1.91
CA ILE A 80 6.06 -6.18 -0.48
C ILE A 80 4.68 -6.48 0.13
N MET A 81 3.60 -6.09 -0.54
CA MET A 81 2.24 -6.23 -0.02
C MET A 81 1.67 -7.63 -0.17
N GLU A 82 2.13 -8.42 -1.16
CA GLU A 82 1.59 -9.76 -1.43
C GLU A 82 1.49 -10.65 -0.20
N PRO A 83 2.55 -10.88 0.61
CA PRO A 83 2.47 -11.79 1.76
C PRO A 83 1.49 -11.29 2.84
N PHE A 84 1.39 -9.99 3.05
CA PHE A 84 0.45 -9.40 4.01
C PHE A 84 -1.00 -9.52 3.52
N SER A 85 -1.24 -9.23 2.25
CA SER A 85 -2.57 -9.33 1.64
C SER A 85 -3.05 -10.78 1.63
N ARG A 86 -2.17 -11.74 1.36
CA ARG A 86 -2.45 -13.17 1.41
C ARG A 86 -2.86 -13.59 2.81
N GLU A 87 -2.09 -13.25 3.83
CA GLU A 87 -2.39 -13.60 5.22
C GLU A 87 -3.73 -13.03 5.68
N VAL A 88 -4.01 -11.78 5.35
CA VAL A 88 -5.28 -11.13 5.69
C VAL A 88 -6.47 -11.85 5.04
N LEU A 89 -6.34 -12.22 3.75
CA LEU A 89 -7.37 -12.97 3.04
C LEU A 89 -7.57 -14.37 3.61
N GLU A 90 -6.49 -15.09 3.94
CA GLU A 90 -6.55 -16.41 4.56
C GLU A 90 -7.23 -16.35 5.93
N ARG A 91 -6.87 -15.37 6.76
CA ARG A 91 -7.52 -15.17 8.07
C ARG A 91 -9.01 -14.84 7.92
N ALA A 92 -9.37 -13.99 6.97
CA ALA A 92 -10.75 -13.63 6.72
C ALA A 92 -11.55 -14.82 6.17
N ALA A 93 -10.97 -15.62 5.27
CA ALA A 93 -11.60 -16.83 4.72
C ALA A 93 -11.79 -17.93 5.78
N ALA A 94 -10.92 -18.01 6.79
CA ALA A 94 -11.03 -19.00 7.86
C ALA A 94 -12.27 -18.85 8.73
N THR A 95 -12.94 -17.70 8.69
CA THR A 95 -14.21 -17.49 9.41
C THR A 95 -15.40 -18.22 8.74
N GLY A 96 -15.27 -18.66 7.48
CA GLY A 96 -16.33 -19.26 6.70
C GLY A 96 -17.37 -18.26 6.18
N GLU A 97 -17.21 -16.98 6.45
CA GLU A 97 -18.10 -15.93 5.96
C GLU A 97 -17.70 -15.41 4.57
N PRO A 98 -18.66 -14.91 3.78
CA PRO A 98 -18.36 -14.33 2.47
C PRO A 98 -17.42 -13.14 2.58
N LEU A 99 -16.35 -13.14 1.79
CA LEU A 99 -15.43 -12.01 1.68
C LEU A 99 -16.05 -10.90 0.82
N THR A 100 -16.10 -9.69 1.37
CA THR A 100 -16.53 -8.51 0.62
C THR A 100 -15.29 -7.74 0.16
N LEU A 101 -15.04 -7.74 -1.15
CA LEU A 101 -14.00 -6.95 -1.78
C LEU A 101 -14.58 -5.62 -2.29
N ILE A 102 -13.83 -4.56 -2.09
CA ILE A 102 -14.16 -3.19 -2.51
C ILE A 102 -13.14 -2.79 -3.57
N LEU A 103 -13.64 -2.42 -4.75
CA LEU A 103 -12.83 -1.85 -5.81
C LEU A 103 -13.17 -0.37 -5.92
N ASP A 104 -12.22 0.49 -5.64
CA ASP A 104 -12.38 1.95 -5.69
C ASP A 104 -11.38 2.59 -6.64
N GLN A 105 -11.82 3.63 -7.32
CA GLN A 105 -10.98 4.43 -8.20
C GLN A 105 -11.06 5.89 -7.75
N SER A 106 -9.95 6.41 -7.26
CA SER A 106 -9.87 7.76 -6.72
C SER A 106 -8.88 8.62 -7.51
N LYS A 107 -9.22 9.88 -7.71
CA LYS A 107 -8.32 10.86 -8.31
C LYS A 107 -7.33 11.35 -7.25
N MET A 108 -6.04 11.16 -7.48
CA MET A 108 -4.97 11.65 -6.59
C MET A 108 -4.50 13.06 -6.97
N SER A 109 -4.47 13.36 -8.25
CA SER A 109 -4.07 14.66 -8.80
C SER A 109 -4.69 14.85 -10.19
N ASP A 110 -4.43 15.98 -10.84
CA ASP A 110 -4.90 16.20 -12.22
C ASP A 110 -4.27 15.25 -13.24
N ARG A 111 -3.19 14.58 -12.87
CA ARG A 111 -2.45 13.65 -13.73
C ARG A 111 -2.48 12.22 -13.27
N HIS A 112 -2.91 11.94 -12.04
CA HIS A 112 -2.82 10.60 -11.48
C HIS A 112 -4.13 10.18 -10.85
N GLN A 113 -4.47 8.93 -11.07
CA GLN A 113 -5.57 8.23 -10.40
C GLN A 113 -5.05 6.92 -9.81
N VAL A 114 -5.65 6.48 -8.73
CA VAL A 114 -5.36 5.19 -8.09
C VAL A 114 -6.57 4.29 -8.21
N LEU A 115 -6.34 3.08 -8.67
CA LEU A 115 -7.29 1.98 -8.57
C LEU A 115 -6.87 1.13 -7.36
N MET A 116 -7.74 0.96 -6.40
CA MET A 116 -7.46 0.26 -5.15
C MET A 116 -8.42 -0.91 -4.98
N LEU A 117 -7.86 -2.07 -4.66
CA LEU A 117 -8.60 -3.24 -4.19
C LEU A 117 -8.43 -3.33 -2.67
N ALA A 118 -9.54 -3.40 -1.95
CA ALA A 118 -9.55 -3.50 -0.50
C ALA A 118 -10.48 -4.61 -0.03
N LEU A 119 -10.20 -5.17 1.15
CA LEU A 119 -11.09 -6.09 1.87
C LEU A 119 -11.90 -5.28 2.89
N ARG A 120 -13.21 -5.52 2.95
CA ARG A 120 -14.01 -5.02 4.06
C ARG A 120 -13.63 -5.76 5.34
N TRP A 121 -13.17 -5.00 6.35
CA TRP A 121 -12.79 -5.51 7.66
C TRP A 121 -13.55 -4.73 8.74
N GLY A 122 -14.66 -5.27 9.18
CA GLY A 122 -15.59 -4.54 10.04
C GLY A 122 -16.13 -3.28 9.34
N GLU A 123 -15.93 -2.13 9.96
CA GLU A 123 -16.33 -0.81 9.44
C GLU A 123 -15.25 -0.12 8.58
N ARG A 124 -14.16 -0.82 8.27
CA ARG A 124 -13.03 -0.26 7.54
C ARG A 124 -12.77 -1.03 6.25
N ALA A 125 -12.08 -0.36 5.32
CA ALA A 125 -11.51 -0.97 4.13
C ALA A 125 -10.00 -1.16 4.34
N LEU A 126 -9.52 -2.42 4.24
CA LEU A 126 -8.12 -2.76 4.36
C LEU A 126 -7.53 -2.91 2.96
N PRO A 127 -6.61 -2.02 2.53
CA PRO A 127 -6.01 -2.10 1.21
C PRO A 127 -5.23 -3.40 1.03
N LEU A 128 -5.48 -4.10 -0.08
CA LEU A 128 -4.78 -5.33 -0.47
C LEU A 128 -3.80 -5.08 -1.62
N ALA A 129 -4.23 -4.30 -2.61
CA ALA A 129 -3.44 -3.96 -3.78
C ALA A 129 -3.89 -2.62 -4.36
N TRP A 130 -3.01 -1.92 -5.03
CA TRP A 130 -3.33 -0.69 -5.74
C TRP A 130 -2.47 -0.51 -6.98
N ARG A 131 -3.01 0.26 -7.93
CA ARG A 131 -2.30 0.68 -9.13
C ARG A 131 -2.48 2.17 -9.35
N VAL A 132 -1.38 2.86 -9.55
CA VAL A 132 -1.40 4.28 -9.93
C VAL A 132 -1.23 4.38 -11.43
N GLU A 133 -2.12 5.11 -12.10
CA GLU A 133 -2.07 5.36 -13.53
C GLU A 133 -2.10 6.86 -13.80
N GLU A 134 -1.44 7.27 -14.88
CA GLU A 134 -1.59 8.64 -15.38
C GLU A 134 -2.97 8.80 -15.99
N ALA A 135 -3.75 9.74 -15.46
CA ALA A 135 -5.01 10.14 -16.04
C ALA A 135 -4.73 10.86 -17.37
N ARG A 136 -5.10 10.26 -18.50
CA ARG A 136 -5.08 10.96 -19.78
C ARG A 136 -6.06 12.10 -19.71
N SER A 137 -5.58 13.31 -19.88
CA SER A 137 -6.37 14.53 -20.01
C SER A 137 -7.47 14.32 -21.09
N GLY A 138 -8.74 14.19 -20.67
CA GLY A 138 -9.88 14.07 -21.57
C GLY A 138 -10.66 12.75 -21.57
N SER A 139 -10.26 11.73 -20.84
CA SER A 139 -11.08 10.52 -20.71
C SER A 139 -11.99 10.59 -19.48
N THR A 140 -13.20 11.10 -19.66
CA THR A 140 -14.30 10.68 -18.79
C THR A 140 -14.37 9.16 -18.85
N PRO A 141 -14.32 8.42 -17.72
CA PRO A 141 -14.44 6.99 -17.75
C PRO A 141 -15.80 6.63 -18.33
N SER A 142 -15.84 6.26 -19.62
CA SER A 142 -17.04 5.63 -20.17
C SER A 142 -17.19 4.32 -19.43
N ARG A 143 -18.26 4.18 -18.66
CA ARG A 143 -18.72 2.94 -18.05
C ARG A 143 -18.94 1.89 -19.15
N ARG A 144 -17.90 1.29 -19.66
CA ARG A 144 -18.00 0.02 -20.37
C ARG A 144 -17.89 -1.09 -19.33
N CYS A 145 -19.00 -1.31 -18.66
CA CYS A 145 -19.25 -2.59 -18.05
C CYS A 145 -19.36 -3.59 -19.22
N SER A 146 -18.28 -4.29 -19.53
CA SER A 146 -18.31 -5.45 -20.41
C SER A 146 -19.12 -6.51 -19.68
N ARG A 147 -20.39 -6.66 -20.06
CA ARG A 147 -21.25 -7.74 -19.58
C ARG A 147 -20.54 -9.06 -19.90
N PRO A 148 -20.35 -9.95 -18.93
CA PRO A 148 -19.90 -11.30 -19.24
C PRO A 148 -20.94 -11.94 -20.17
N ALA A 149 -20.49 -12.62 -21.22
CA ALA A 149 -21.33 -13.40 -22.09
C ALA A 149 -22.02 -14.47 -21.25
N GLY A 150 -23.37 -14.37 -21.08
CA GLY A 150 -24.15 -15.35 -20.34
C GLY A 150 -25.24 -14.79 -19.43
N CYS A 151 -25.47 -13.48 -19.39
CA CYS A 151 -26.57 -12.93 -18.59
C CYS A 151 -27.91 -13.10 -19.34
N PRO A 152 -28.92 -13.83 -18.80
CA PRO A 152 -30.21 -14.03 -19.44
C PRO A 152 -30.97 -12.69 -19.61
N LYS A 153 -31.60 -12.49 -20.76
CA LYS A 153 -32.43 -11.31 -21.04
C LYS A 153 -33.66 -11.34 -20.11
N ARG A 154 -33.89 -10.24 -19.39
CA ARG A 154 -35.16 -10.04 -18.68
C ARG A 154 -36.31 -10.07 -19.71
N PRO A 155 -37.43 -10.79 -19.43
CA PRO A 155 -38.62 -10.71 -20.28
C PRO A 155 -39.21 -9.29 -20.21
N ALA A 156 -39.62 -8.77 -21.37
CA ALA A 156 -40.38 -7.55 -21.47
C ALA A 156 -41.75 -7.76 -20.80
N SER A 157 -42.03 -6.93 -19.79
CA SER A 157 -43.38 -6.83 -19.21
C SER A 157 -44.25 -6.07 -20.19
N GLY A 158 -45.26 -6.74 -20.72
CA GLY A 158 -46.40 -6.15 -21.40
C GLY A 158 -47.30 -5.41 -20.40
#